data_da993aaf3af19f9c38ffe43f2855b91e
#
_entry.id   da993aaf3af19f9c38ffe43f2855b91e
#
_cell.length_a   1.000
_cell.length_b   1.000
_cell.length_c   1.000
_cell.angle_alpha   90.00
_cell.angle_beta   90.00
_cell.angle_gamma   90.00
#
_symmetry.space_group_name_H-M   'P 1'
#
loop_
_entity.id
_entity.type
_entity.pdbx_description
1 polymer ?
#
loop_
_entity_poly.entity_id
_entity_poly.type
_entity_poly.pdbx_seq_one_letter_code
_entity_poly.pdbx_strand_id
1 'polypeptide(L)'
;NVIQGARLCGAAQIIAIDRLADKLDLARQFGATHTIDASTTDPVEAVRELTGGGVDHAIEVVGIAATMEQAFRMLDTKGTATVVGVAHPEVQVSIRATDLLLEKRLQGSKMGSARPRIDIPFYCQLYLDGRLKLDELLTARVPLSEVNSALAALDNPLGARTVLTF
;
A
#
# COMPACT_ATOMS: atom_id res chain seq x y z
N ASN A 1 -1.89 -6.28 1.49
CA ASN A 1 -1.84 -6.45 2.95
C ASN A 1 -2.12 -5.14 3.71
N VAL A 2 -1.70 -3.99 3.19
CA VAL A 2 -2.03 -2.68 3.78
C VAL A 2 -3.55 -2.45 3.78
N ILE A 3 -4.22 -2.78 2.66
CA ILE A 3 -5.68 -2.68 2.53
C ILE A 3 -6.38 -3.57 3.57
N GLN A 4 -5.93 -4.81 3.74
CA GLN A 4 -6.46 -5.70 4.77
C GLN A 4 -6.22 -5.16 6.18
N GLY A 5 -5.02 -4.59 6.43
CA GLY A 5 -4.70 -3.95 7.70
C GLY A 5 -5.64 -2.79 8.02
N ALA A 6 -5.90 -1.90 7.04
CA ALA A 6 -6.84 -0.80 7.20
C ALA A 6 -8.26 -1.30 7.52
N ARG A 7 -8.72 -2.36 6.85
CA ARG A 7 -10.01 -3.00 7.14
C ARG A 7 -10.06 -3.59 8.55
N LEU A 8 -9.01 -4.27 8.99
CA LEU A 8 -8.91 -4.83 10.34
C LEU A 8 -8.92 -3.76 11.42
N CYS A 9 -8.35 -2.59 11.13
CA CYS A 9 -8.40 -1.41 12.01
C CYS A 9 -9.74 -0.67 11.97
N GLY A 10 -10.70 -1.09 11.16
CA GLY A 10 -12.02 -0.47 11.08
C GLY A 10 -12.09 0.83 10.29
N ALA A 11 -11.18 1.04 9.33
CA ALA A 11 -11.23 2.21 8.46
C ALA A 11 -12.57 2.25 7.69
N ALA A 12 -13.26 3.39 7.75
CA ALA A 12 -14.57 3.59 7.12
C ALA A 12 -14.45 3.65 5.58
N GLN A 13 -13.39 4.31 5.11
CA GLN A 13 -13.04 4.37 3.69
C GLN A 13 -11.63 3.85 3.49
N ILE A 14 -11.44 3.01 2.48
CA ILE A 14 -10.14 2.46 2.07
C ILE A 14 -10.00 2.70 0.58
N ILE A 15 -9.17 3.66 0.22
CA ILE A 15 -8.96 4.10 -1.16
C ILE A 15 -7.66 3.46 -1.67
N ALA A 16 -7.77 2.55 -2.61
CA ALA A 16 -6.60 1.96 -3.28
C ALA A 16 -6.27 2.75 -4.55
N ILE A 17 -5.00 3.08 -4.72
CA ILE A 17 -4.49 3.84 -5.85
C ILE A 17 -3.43 3.01 -6.55
N ASP A 18 -3.61 2.73 -7.82
CA ASP A 18 -2.64 2.03 -8.66
C ASP A 18 -2.78 2.47 -10.11
N ARG A 19 -1.79 2.16 -10.94
CA ARG A 19 -1.81 2.41 -12.40
C ARG A 19 -2.31 1.20 -13.19
N LEU A 20 -2.41 0.05 -12.57
CA LEU A 20 -2.80 -1.21 -13.19
C LEU A 20 -4.20 -1.61 -12.75
N ALA A 21 -5.11 -1.76 -13.71
CA ALA A 21 -6.50 -2.12 -13.45
C ALA A 21 -6.64 -3.44 -12.67
N ASP A 22 -5.84 -4.44 -13.01
CA ASP A 22 -5.84 -5.74 -12.32
C ASP A 22 -5.48 -5.62 -10.84
N LYS A 23 -4.59 -4.66 -10.48
CA LYS A 23 -4.25 -4.37 -9.08
C LYS A 23 -5.39 -3.70 -8.36
N LEU A 24 -6.13 -2.83 -9.03
CA LEU A 24 -7.32 -2.19 -8.46
C LEU A 24 -8.44 -3.19 -8.22
N ASP A 25 -8.64 -4.14 -9.13
CA ASP A 25 -9.61 -5.23 -8.95
C ASP A 25 -9.22 -6.14 -7.78
N LEU A 26 -7.93 -6.48 -7.69
CA LEU A 26 -7.40 -7.23 -6.56
C LEU A 26 -7.58 -6.46 -5.23
N ALA A 27 -7.34 -5.16 -5.23
CA ALA A 27 -7.53 -4.30 -4.06
C ALA A 27 -8.96 -4.36 -3.52
N ARG A 28 -9.98 -4.36 -4.40
CA ARG A 28 -11.39 -4.53 -4.00
C ARG A 28 -11.63 -5.87 -3.29
N GLN A 29 -11.01 -6.95 -3.76
CA GLN A 29 -11.13 -8.27 -3.13
C GLN A 29 -10.56 -8.31 -1.71
N PHE A 30 -9.54 -7.47 -1.43
CA PHE A 30 -8.91 -7.33 -0.12
C PHE A 30 -9.55 -6.28 0.79
N GLY A 31 -10.56 -5.56 0.29
CA GLY A 31 -11.37 -4.66 1.13
C GLY A 31 -11.23 -3.18 0.83
N ALA A 32 -10.64 -2.80 -0.30
CA ALA A 32 -10.72 -1.42 -0.77
C ALA A 32 -12.18 -1.05 -1.05
N THR A 33 -12.64 0.06 -0.49
CA THR A 33 -13.99 0.59 -0.71
C THR A 33 -14.07 1.43 -1.98
N HIS A 34 -12.94 2.03 -2.36
CA HIS A 34 -12.80 2.86 -3.55
C HIS A 34 -11.47 2.56 -4.24
N THR A 35 -11.42 2.80 -5.53
CA THR A 35 -10.19 2.64 -6.32
C THR A 35 -10.00 3.84 -7.25
N ILE A 36 -8.75 4.26 -7.42
CA ILE A 36 -8.36 5.36 -8.31
C ILE A 36 -7.30 4.84 -9.27
N ASP A 37 -7.54 4.98 -10.56
CA ASP A 37 -6.56 4.69 -11.61
C ASP A 37 -5.66 5.92 -11.81
N ALA A 38 -4.45 5.86 -11.26
CA ALA A 38 -3.46 6.91 -11.37
C ALA A 38 -2.79 7.01 -12.76
N SER A 39 -3.15 6.14 -13.71
CA SER A 39 -2.70 6.26 -15.10
C SER A 39 -3.53 7.29 -15.88
N THR A 40 -4.76 7.55 -15.44
CA THR A 40 -5.73 8.41 -16.15
C THR A 40 -6.15 9.63 -15.33
N THR A 41 -5.91 9.63 -14.02
CA THR A 41 -6.42 10.66 -13.09
C THR A 41 -5.32 11.10 -12.14
N ASP A 42 -5.26 12.40 -11.79
CA ASP A 42 -4.41 12.86 -10.70
C ASP A 42 -4.93 12.28 -9.37
N PRO A 43 -4.15 11.43 -8.69
CA PRO A 43 -4.65 10.75 -7.51
C PRO A 43 -4.87 11.69 -6.31
N VAL A 44 -4.15 12.82 -6.23
CA VAL A 44 -4.31 13.78 -5.13
C VAL A 44 -5.65 14.50 -5.25
N GLU A 45 -5.96 14.98 -6.46
CA GLU A 45 -7.23 15.65 -6.73
C GLU A 45 -8.41 14.69 -6.53
N ALA A 46 -8.31 13.48 -7.09
CA ALA A 46 -9.36 12.47 -6.95
C ALA A 46 -9.64 12.08 -5.49
N VAL A 47 -8.60 11.92 -4.67
CA VAL A 47 -8.76 11.63 -3.24
C VAL A 47 -9.44 12.79 -2.53
N ARG A 48 -9.03 14.02 -2.80
CA ARG A 48 -9.59 15.22 -2.17
C ARG A 48 -11.05 15.44 -2.54
N GLU A 49 -11.39 15.20 -3.81
CA GLU A 49 -12.78 15.27 -4.28
C GLU A 49 -13.64 14.21 -3.59
N LEU A 50 -13.16 12.97 -3.54
CA LEU A 50 -13.86 11.84 -2.92
C LEU A 50 -14.11 12.03 -1.43
N THR A 51 -13.16 12.63 -0.71
CA THR A 51 -13.20 12.77 0.75
C THR A 51 -13.68 14.14 1.23
N GLY A 52 -13.78 15.11 0.34
CA GLY A 52 -14.14 16.49 0.68
C GLY A 52 -13.01 17.27 1.37
N GLY A 53 -11.75 16.83 1.27
CA GLY A 53 -10.64 17.56 1.90
C GLY A 53 -9.31 16.79 1.89
N GLY A 54 -9.32 15.55 2.28
CA GLY A 54 -8.15 14.67 2.36
C GLY A 54 -8.42 13.44 3.21
N VAL A 55 -7.37 12.71 3.53
CA VAL A 55 -7.44 11.48 4.32
C VAL A 55 -6.69 11.62 5.66
N ASP A 56 -7.14 10.89 6.68
CA ASP A 56 -6.45 10.83 7.97
C ASP A 56 -5.11 10.06 7.86
N HIS A 57 -5.08 9.04 7.03
CA HIS A 57 -3.91 8.18 6.82
C HIS A 57 -3.66 7.92 5.34
N ALA A 58 -2.44 8.18 4.89
CA ALA A 58 -1.96 7.78 3.57
C ALA A 58 -0.76 6.84 3.74
N ILE A 59 -0.80 5.65 3.13
CA ILE A 59 0.27 4.66 3.25
C ILE A 59 0.90 4.46 1.88
N GLU A 60 2.17 4.79 1.78
CA GLU A 60 2.95 4.69 0.55
C GLU A 60 3.76 3.39 0.56
N VAL A 61 3.63 2.58 -0.50
CA VAL A 61 4.24 1.25 -0.60
C VAL A 61 5.04 1.00 -1.88
N VAL A 62 5.17 2.01 -2.73
CA VAL A 62 5.89 1.92 -4.02
C VAL A 62 7.38 2.21 -3.84
N GLY A 63 7.72 3.24 -3.07
CA GLY A 63 9.11 3.61 -2.78
C GLY A 63 9.71 4.63 -3.75
N ILE A 64 8.90 5.52 -4.34
CA ILE A 64 9.40 6.60 -5.20
C ILE A 64 8.99 7.97 -4.65
N ALA A 65 9.80 9.01 -4.91
CA ALA A 65 9.55 10.36 -4.40
C ALA A 65 8.14 10.87 -4.74
N ALA A 66 7.72 10.69 -5.99
CA ALA A 66 6.43 11.18 -6.46
C ALA A 66 5.24 10.63 -5.65
N THR A 67 5.21 9.33 -5.35
CA THR A 67 4.13 8.72 -4.56
C THR A 67 4.20 9.11 -3.08
N MET A 68 5.40 9.31 -2.53
CA MET A 68 5.58 9.82 -1.17
C MET A 68 5.06 11.26 -1.02
N GLU A 69 5.36 12.13 -2.00
CA GLU A 69 4.86 13.50 -2.05
C GLU A 69 3.35 13.55 -2.26
N GLN A 70 2.81 12.68 -3.12
CA GLN A 70 1.37 12.52 -3.31
C GLN A 70 0.68 12.09 -2.02
N ALA A 71 1.21 11.07 -1.33
CA ALA A 71 0.67 10.59 -0.06
C ALA A 71 0.58 11.72 0.98
N PHE A 72 1.62 12.56 1.08
CA PHE A 72 1.59 13.71 1.99
C PHE A 72 0.59 14.79 1.55
N ARG A 73 0.47 15.05 0.24
CA ARG A 73 -0.49 16.02 -0.30
C ARG A 73 -1.94 15.59 -0.16
N MET A 74 -2.22 14.28 -0.15
CA MET A 74 -3.58 13.72 0.05
C MET A 74 -4.10 13.88 1.48
N LEU A 75 -3.24 14.17 2.45
CA LEU A 75 -3.65 14.28 3.85
C LEU A 75 -4.59 15.47 4.09
N ASP A 76 -5.54 15.25 4.97
CA ASP A 76 -6.26 16.33 5.63
C ASP A 76 -5.44 16.90 6.80
N THR A 77 -5.97 17.93 7.47
CA THR A 77 -5.40 18.50 8.70
C THR A 77 -5.18 17.41 9.75
N LYS A 78 -4.00 17.38 10.38
CA LYS A 78 -3.55 16.37 11.36
C LYS A 78 -3.34 14.96 10.78
N GLY A 79 -3.52 14.76 9.48
CA GLY A 79 -3.30 13.47 8.84
C GLY A 79 -1.84 13.01 8.88
N THR A 80 -1.64 11.71 8.69
CA THR A 80 -0.31 11.08 8.73
C THR A 80 -0.04 10.28 7.46
N ALA A 81 1.01 10.63 6.73
CA ALA A 81 1.56 9.81 5.65
C ALA A 81 2.64 8.88 6.19
N THR A 82 2.51 7.58 5.93
CA THR A 82 3.47 6.57 6.35
C THR A 82 4.12 5.93 5.14
N VAL A 83 5.43 6.10 5.01
CA VAL A 83 6.25 5.49 3.94
C VAL A 83 6.69 4.10 4.39
N VAL A 84 6.30 3.08 3.63
CA VAL A 84 6.68 1.68 3.79
C VAL A 84 7.51 1.21 2.59
N GLY A 85 7.28 1.81 1.42
CA GLY A 85 8.01 1.53 0.20
C GLY A 85 9.52 1.76 0.35
N VAL A 86 10.32 0.86 -0.22
CA VAL A 86 11.79 0.96 -0.15
C VAL A 86 12.29 1.81 -1.31
N ALA A 87 12.74 3.01 -1.00
CA ALA A 87 13.34 3.92 -1.97
C ALA A 87 14.86 3.68 -2.12
N HIS A 88 15.40 4.08 -3.26
CA HIS A 88 16.86 4.19 -3.41
C HIS A 88 17.41 5.20 -2.39
N PRO A 89 18.60 4.98 -1.78
CA PRO A 89 19.13 5.84 -0.72
C PRO A 89 19.26 7.33 -1.05
N GLU A 90 19.40 7.66 -2.33
CA GLU A 90 19.55 9.05 -2.81
C GLU A 90 18.20 9.75 -3.08
N VAL A 91 17.09 9.06 -2.97
CA VAL A 91 15.76 9.65 -3.20
C VAL A 91 15.47 10.69 -2.13
N GLN A 92 15.13 11.89 -2.59
CA GLN A 92 14.71 13.00 -1.75
C GLN A 92 13.24 13.30 -1.97
N VAL A 93 12.56 13.74 -0.93
CA VAL A 93 11.14 14.09 -0.93
C VAL A 93 10.99 15.57 -0.65
N SER A 94 10.23 16.28 -1.46
CA SER A 94 9.94 17.70 -1.31
C SER A 94 8.49 17.92 -0.87
N ILE A 95 8.29 18.62 0.25
CA ILE A 95 6.97 18.97 0.78
C ILE A 95 6.87 20.47 1.01
N ARG A 96 5.67 21.03 0.88
CA ARG A 96 5.46 22.44 1.23
C ARG A 96 5.55 22.61 2.75
N ALA A 97 6.46 23.48 3.20
CA ALA A 97 6.65 23.74 4.63
C ALA A 97 5.36 24.24 5.32
N THR A 98 4.51 25.01 4.60
CA THR A 98 3.25 25.49 5.13
C THR A 98 2.25 24.38 5.45
N ASP A 99 2.34 23.24 4.79
CA ASP A 99 1.47 22.08 5.07
C ASP A 99 1.75 21.48 6.46
N LEU A 100 2.97 21.65 6.97
CA LEU A 100 3.32 21.25 8.35
C LEU A 100 2.59 22.08 9.41
N LEU A 101 2.18 23.31 9.09
CA LEU A 101 1.37 24.14 9.99
C LEU A 101 -0.07 23.58 10.17
N LEU A 102 -0.50 22.71 9.27
CA LEU A 102 -1.74 21.95 9.39
C LEU A 102 -1.59 20.68 10.24
N GLU A 103 -0.50 20.57 11.00
CA GLU A 103 -0.15 19.42 11.85
C GLU A 103 -0.04 18.10 11.08
N LYS A 104 0.16 18.16 9.75
CA LYS A 104 0.39 16.97 8.92
C LYS A 104 1.72 16.32 9.27
N ARG A 105 1.78 15.00 9.20
CA ARG A 105 2.96 14.20 9.53
C ARG A 105 3.41 13.36 8.37
N LEU A 106 4.73 13.28 8.18
CA LEU A 106 5.37 12.33 7.29
C LEU A 106 6.31 11.46 8.13
N GLN A 107 6.11 10.15 8.10
CA GLN A 107 6.91 9.20 8.86
C GLN A 107 7.24 7.97 8.03
N GLY A 108 8.24 7.21 8.46
CA GLY A 108 8.57 5.91 7.87
C GLY A 108 8.13 4.76 8.78
N SER A 109 7.96 3.58 8.17
CA SER A 109 7.75 2.33 8.89
C SER A 109 8.63 1.24 8.28
N LYS A 110 9.70 0.88 8.99
CA LYS A 110 10.59 -0.20 8.55
C LYS A 110 10.01 -1.54 8.98
N MET A 111 9.81 -2.43 8.00
CA MET A 111 9.24 -3.78 8.22
C MET A 111 7.92 -3.75 9.03
N GLY A 112 7.08 -2.73 8.77
CA GLY A 112 5.81 -2.56 9.48
C GLY A 112 5.95 -2.18 10.96
N SER A 113 7.13 -1.76 11.42
CA SER A 113 7.43 -1.52 12.85
C SER A 113 7.07 -2.73 13.73
N ALA A 114 7.17 -3.93 13.17
CA ALA A 114 6.65 -5.17 13.74
C ALA A 114 7.44 -5.64 14.97
N ARG A 115 6.72 -6.28 15.88
CA ARG A 115 7.26 -7.09 16.98
C ARG A 115 7.07 -8.57 16.64
N PRO A 116 7.98 -9.20 15.89
CA PRO A 116 7.74 -10.50 15.23
C PRO A 116 7.22 -11.58 16.16
N ARG A 117 7.72 -11.65 17.41
CA ARG A 117 7.30 -12.68 18.37
C ARG A 117 5.85 -12.54 18.86
N ILE A 118 5.26 -11.35 18.71
CA ILE A 118 3.88 -11.05 19.10
C ILE A 118 3.00 -10.97 17.86
N ASP A 119 3.45 -10.25 16.85
CA ASP A 119 2.61 -9.91 15.70
C ASP A 119 2.44 -11.10 14.74
N ILE A 120 3.47 -11.96 14.56
CA ILE A 120 3.33 -13.15 13.69
C ILE A 120 2.27 -14.13 14.24
N PRO A 121 2.30 -14.55 15.51
CA PRO A 121 1.23 -15.39 16.05
C PRO A 121 -0.16 -14.76 15.92
N PHE A 122 -0.28 -13.45 16.13
CA PHE A 122 -1.52 -12.73 15.96
C PHE A 122 -2.02 -12.77 14.50
N TYR A 123 -1.14 -12.55 13.51
CA TYR A 123 -1.51 -12.67 12.09
C TYR A 123 -1.89 -14.11 11.70
N CYS A 124 -1.21 -15.10 12.25
CA CYS A 124 -1.60 -16.50 12.06
C CYS A 124 -3.03 -16.77 12.59
N GLN A 125 -3.38 -16.23 13.75
CA GLN A 125 -4.72 -16.37 14.28
C GLN A 125 -5.76 -15.68 13.39
N LEU A 126 -5.48 -14.45 12.93
CA LEU A 126 -6.36 -13.74 12.00
C LEU A 126 -6.60 -14.52 10.69
N TYR A 127 -5.57 -15.21 10.20
CA TYR A 127 -5.68 -16.06 9.02
C TYR A 127 -6.57 -17.28 9.30
N LEU A 128 -6.32 -17.99 10.40
CA LEU A 128 -7.13 -19.15 10.80
C LEU A 128 -8.59 -18.79 11.06
N ASP A 129 -8.86 -17.59 11.55
CA ASP A 129 -10.20 -17.06 11.76
C ASP A 129 -10.86 -16.56 10.45
N GLY A 130 -10.19 -16.67 9.30
CA GLY A 130 -10.68 -16.18 8.01
C GLY A 130 -10.76 -14.64 7.88
N ARG A 131 -10.13 -13.92 8.80
CA ARG A 131 -10.13 -12.44 8.84
C ARG A 131 -8.98 -11.83 8.05
N LEU A 132 -7.90 -12.57 7.81
CA LEU A 132 -6.75 -12.20 6.99
C LEU A 132 -6.63 -13.19 5.84
N LYS A 133 -6.68 -12.70 4.61
CA LYS A 133 -6.54 -13.49 3.39
C LYS A 133 -5.05 -13.57 3.01
N LEU A 134 -4.50 -14.77 2.94
CA LEU A 134 -3.12 -15.01 2.53
C LEU A 134 -3.07 -15.89 1.27
N ASP A 135 -3.93 -16.89 1.15
CA ASP A 135 -3.94 -17.80 0.00
C ASP A 135 -4.26 -17.07 -1.30
N GLU A 136 -5.15 -16.09 -1.26
CA GLU A 136 -5.55 -15.28 -2.40
C GLU A 136 -4.41 -14.34 -2.89
N LEU A 137 -3.37 -14.15 -2.08
CA LEU A 137 -2.16 -13.43 -2.50
C LEU A 137 -1.24 -14.31 -3.35
N LEU A 138 -1.35 -15.65 -3.27
CA LEU A 138 -0.55 -16.58 -4.04
C LEU A 138 -1.10 -16.69 -5.46
N THR A 139 -0.58 -15.89 -6.36
CA THR A 139 -1.08 -15.80 -7.74
C THR A 139 -0.35 -16.70 -8.72
N ALA A 140 0.85 -17.15 -8.38
CA ALA A 140 1.63 -18.08 -9.19
C ALA A 140 2.50 -18.99 -8.33
N ARG A 141 2.72 -20.22 -8.84
CA ARG A 141 3.70 -21.19 -8.32
C ARG A 141 4.56 -21.64 -9.47
N VAL A 142 5.87 -21.53 -9.33
CA VAL A 142 6.83 -21.92 -10.37
C VAL A 142 7.94 -22.78 -9.77
N PRO A 143 8.49 -23.75 -10.51
CA PRO A 143 9.61 -24.54 -10.01
C PRO A 143 10.88 -23.69 -9.86
N LEU A 144 11.79 -24.11 -8.99
CA LEU A 144 13.05 -23.40 -8.77
C LEU A 144 13.86 -23.20 -10.07
N SER A 145 13.76 -24.12 -11.01
CA SER A 145 14.42 -24.01 -12.33
C SER A 145 13.99 -22.76 -13.12
N GLU A 146 12.83 -22.19 -12.82
CA GLU A 146 12.29 -20.99 -13.47
C GLU A 146 12.51 -19.70 -12.67
N VAL A 147 13.36 -19.72 -11.63
CA VAL A 147 13.59 -18.56 -10.76
C VAL A 147 13.98 -17.30 -11.51
N ASN A 148 14.82 -17.41 -12.54
CA ASN A 148 15.24 -16.24 -13.33
C ASN A 148 14.08 -15.61 -14.10
N SER A 149 13.20 -16.44 -14.67
CA SER A 149 11.99 -15.97 -15.33
C SER A 149 11.01 -15.32 -14.34
N ALA A 150 10.88 -15.89 -13.14
CA ALA A 150 10.05 -15.33 -12.08
C ALA A 150 10.59 -13.98 -11.57
N LEU A 151 11.92 -13.81 -11.49
CA LEU A 151 12.54 -12.55 -11.14
C LEU A 151 12.34 -11.49 -12.23
N ALA A 152 12.52 -11.85 -13.49
CA ALA A 152 12.28 -10.95 -14.62
C ALA A 152 10.80 -10.48 -14.70
N ALA A 153 9.86 -11.34 -14.30
CA ALA A 153 8.44 -10.98 -14.26
C ALA A 153 8.09 -9.92 -13.20
N LEU A 154 9.00 -9.61 -12.26
CA LEU A 154 8.78 -8.55 -11.26
C LEU A 154 8.75 -7.15 -11.88
N ASP A 155 9.34 -6.95 -13.06
CA ASP A 155 9.30 -5.68 -13.79
C ASP A 155 7.89 -5.38 -14.33
N ASN A 156 7.08 -6.43 -14.57
CA ASN A 156 5.68 -6.35 -14.98
C ASN A 156 4.83 -7.35 -14.18
N PRO A 157 4.60 -7.12 -12.90
CA PRO A 157 4.02 -8.11 -12.02
C PRO A 157 2.53 -8.32 -12.33
N LEU A 158 2.21 -9.49 -12.88
CA LEU A 158 0.85 -10.01 -12.90
C LEU A 158 0.54 -10.65 -11.55
N GLY A 159 -0.59 -10.24 -10.95
CA GLY A 159 -0.99 -10.78 -9.66
C GLY A 159 -0.23 -10.17 -8.47
N ALA A 160 -0.23 -10.84 -7.31
CA ALA A 160 0.30 -10.31 -6.07
C ALA A 160 1.60 -11.01 -5.61
N ARG A 161 1.67 -12.33 -5.68
CA ARG A 161 2.82 -13.09 -5.18
C ARG A 161 3.09 -14.37 -5.97
N THR A 162 4.34 -14.54 -6.40
CA THR A 162 4.85 -15.80 -6.96
C THR A 162 5.63 -16.55 -5.89
N VAL A 163 5.41 -17.86 -5.77
CA VAL A 163 6.12 -18.76 -4.86
C VAL A 163 6.94 -19.77 -5.66
N LEU A 164 8.19 -19.96 -5.28
CA LEU A 164 9.05 -21.01 -5.83
C LEU A 164 8.75 -22.34 -5.12
N THR A 165 8.62 -23.40 -5.89
CA THR A 165 8.46 -24.77 -5.38
C THR A 165 9.72 -25.58 -5.63
N PHE A 166 10.02 -26.52 -4.71
CA PHE A 166 11.17 -27.41 -4.75
C PHE A 166 10.73 -28.83 -5.04
#